data_6aa82444b2b7a9cfc6063a287a4e63c9
#
_entry.id   6aa82444b2b7a9cfc6063a287a4e63c9
#
_cell.length_a   1.000
_cell.length_b   1.000
_cell.length_c   1.000
_cell.angle_alpha   90.00
_cell.angle_beta   90.00
_cell.angle_gamma   90.00
#
_symmetry.space_group_name_H-M   'P 1'
#
loop_
_entity.id
_entity.type
_entity.pdbx_description
1 polymer ?
#
loop_
_entity_poly.entity_id
_entity_poly.type
_entity_poly.pdbx_seq_one_letter_code
_entity_poly.pdbx_strand_id
1 'polypeptide(L)'
;NPSIYAAGDVVGTVGITPVARREGVVAARNACDVSATMDYHLIPQSITLYYPVSFIDSGAEQSEDEFDVRIRGSAGPGSFWHALDGETGFTKISSDLETSEITRVSSISPASRTSIPYLAKMVKDGYKTADFDDFIETHPSTDAIYKLLHFLSKYG
;
A
#
# COMPACT_ATOMS: atom_id res chain seq x y z
N ASN A 1 16.62 -5.56 -29.34
CA ASN A 1 15.90 -5.21 -30.55
C ASN A 1 14.78 -4.23 -30.20
N PRO A 2 14.76 -3.02 -30.75
CA PRO A 2 13.78 -1.98 -30.39
C PRO A 2 12.34 -2.30 -30.79
N SER A 3 12.13 -3.37 -31.56
CA SER A 3 10.80 -3.80 -32.01
C SER A 3 10.25 -5.00 -31.22
N ILE A 4 10.92 -5.43 -30.15
CA ILE A 4 10.49 -6.55 -29.30
C ILE A 4 10.18 -6.03 -27.92
N TYR A 5 8.96 -6.29 -27.47
CA TYR A 5 8.48 -5.93 -26.14
C TYR A 5 8.19 -7.20 -25.31
N ALA A 6 8.32 -7.09 -23.99
CA ALA A 6 8.09 -8.17 -23.07
C ALA A 6 7.13 -7.73 -21.93
N ALA A 7 6.38 -8.66 -21.38
CA ALA A 7 5.50 -8.43 -20.25
C ALA A 7 5.36 -9.70 -19.39
N GLY A 8 5.08 -9.55 -18.11
CA GLY A 8 4.92 -10.65 -17.16
C GLY A 8 6.27 -11.14 -16.62
N ASP A 9 6.27 -12.35 -16.06
CA ASP A 9 7.39 -12.90 -15.29
C ASP A 9 8.73 -12.91 -16.03
N VAL A 10 8.69 -12.96 -17.36
CA VAL A 10 9.89 -12.90 -18.22
C VAL A 10 10.64 -11.57 -18.09
N VAL A 11 9.99 -10.49 -17.66
CA VAL A 11 10.61 -9.17 -17.44
C VAL A 11 11.51 -9.18 -16.18
N GLY A 12 11.27 -10.12 -15.25
CA GLY A 12 12.07 -10.27 -14.03
C GLY A 12 11.79 -9.24 -12.94
N THR A 13 10.60 -8.62 -12.97
CA THR A 13 10.14 -7.66 -11.96
C THR A 13 9.25 -8.34 -10.91
N VAL A 14 8.28 -7.64 -10.37
CA VAL A 14 7.32 -8.20 -9.42
C VAL A 14 6.37 -9.16 -10.12
N GLY A 15 6.56 -10.47 -9.93
CA GLY A 15 5.83 -11.55 -10.59
C GLY A 15 4.39 -11.73 -10.08
N ILE A 16 3.53 -10.71 -10.24
CA ILE A 16 2.11 -10.80 -9.89
C ILE A 16 1.21 -10.42 -11.07
N THR A 17 0.08 -11.09 -11.18
CA THR A 17 -0.86 -10.92 -12.31
C THR A 17 -1.26 -9.47 -12.62
N PRO A 18 -1.55 -8.59 -11.64
CA PRO A 18 -1.89 -7.20 -11.93
C PRO A 18 -0.75 -6.42 -12.60
N VAL A 19 0.50 -6.68 -12.20
CA VAL A 19 1.71 -6.09 -12.80
C VAL A 19 1.86 -6.58 -14.23
N ALA A 20 1.85 -7.89 -14.46
CA ALA A 20 1.95 -8.50 -15.79
C ALA A 20 0.89 -7.94 -16.77
N ARG A 21 -0.35 -7.76 -16.27
CA ARG A 21 -1.43 -7.13 -17.07
C ARG A 21 -1.11 -5.70 -17.45
N ARG A 22 -0.56 -4.90 -16.53
CA ARG A 22 -0.20 -3.50 -16.80
C ARG A 22 0.99 -3.42 -17.75
N GLU A 23 1.99 -4.26 -17.57
CA GLU A 23 3.13 -4.40 -18.50
C GLU A 23 2.66 -4.75 -19.92
N GLY A 24 1.71 -5.66 -20.06
CA GLY A 24 1.10 -5.99 -21.36
C GLY A 24 0.44 -4.79 -22.03
N VAL A 25 -0.24 -3.93 -21.27
CA VAL A 25 -0.81 -2.67 -21.80
C VAL A 25 0.29 -1.71 -22.24
N VAL A 26 1.36 -1.59 -21.46
CA VAL A 26 2.54 -0.74 -21.80
C VAL A 26 3.22 -1.27 -23.07
N ALA A 27 3.47 -2.56 -23.13
CA ALA A 27 4.07 -3.22 -24.30
C ALA A 27 3.22 -3.01 -25.57
N ALA A 28 1.90 -3.22 -25.47
CA ALA A 28 0.99 -3.02 -26.59
C ALA A 28 0.96 -1.56 -27.08
N ARG A 29 0.95 -0.60 -26.17
CA ARG A 29 1.01 0.82 -26.53
C ARG A 29 2.27 1.15 -27.30
N ASN A 30 3.43 0.75 -26.79
CA ASN A 30 4.71 0.99 -27.45
C ASN A 30 4.79 0.28 -28.82
N ALA A 31 4.22 -0.91 -28.94
CA ALA A 31 4.12 -1.60 -30.24
C ALA A 31 3.24 -0.88 -31.27
N CYS A 32 2.35 0.00 -30.80
CA CYS A 32 1.50 0.87 -31.62
C CYS A 32 2.02 2.31 -31.71
N ASP A 33 3.29 2.55 -31.44
CA ASP A 33 3.94 3.87 -31.45
C ASP A 33 3.33 4.87 -30.45
N VAL A 34 2.62 4.39 -29.42
CA VAL A 34 2.13 5.19 -28.30
C VAL A 34 3.08 5.04 -27.12
N SER A 35 3.92 6.04 -26.91
CA SER A 35 4.92 6.02 -25.83
C SER A 35 4.25 5.77 -24.45
N ALA A 36 4.72 4.76 -23.76
CA ALA A 36 4.27 4.41 -22.40
C ALA A 36 5.41 3.77 -21.62
N THR A 37 5.42 4.01 -20.31
CA THR A 37 6.35 3.41 -19.35
C THR A 37 5.60 2.71 -18.23
N MET A 38 6.25 1.69 -17.65
CA MET A 38 5.74 1.02 -16.45
C MET A 38 6.30 1.74 -15.22
N ASP A 39 5.43 2.10 -14.31
CA ASP A 39 5.81 2.59 -12.99
C ASP A 39 5.70 1.44 -11.98
N TYR A 40 6.84 1.04 -11.41
CA TYR A 40 6.95 -0.03 -10.39
C TYR A 40 6.95 0.49 -8.96
N HIS A 41 6.83 1.81 -8.76
CA HIS A 41 6.83 2.40 -7.44
C HIS A 41 5.54 2.06 -6.68
N LEU A 42 5.65 1.72 -5.40
CA LEU A 42 4.55 1.41 -4.49
C LEU A 42 3.56 0.36 -5.04
N ILE A 43 4.06 -0.73 -5.62
CA ILE A 43 3.21 -1.83 -6.06
C ILE A 43 2.62 -2.53 -4.83
N PRO A 44 1.28 -2.56 -4.69
CA PRO A 44 0.65 -3.27 -3.58
C PRO A 44 0.81 -4.78 -3.76
N GLN A 45 1.22 -5.44 -2.70
CA GLN A 45 1.43 -6.88 -2.65
C GLN A 45 0.66 -7.50 -1.49
N SER A 46 0.34 -8.78 -1.60
CA SER A 46 -0.33 -9.52 -0.55
C SER A 46 0.11 -10.98 -0.52
N ILE A 47 0.42 -11.45 0.68
CA ILE A 47 0.68 -12.85 0.97
C ILE A 47 -0.60 -13.47 1.53
N THR A 48 -0.97 -14.64 0.99
CA THR A 48 -2.15 -15.38 1.44
C THR A 48 -1.80 -16.25 2.64
N LEU A 49 -2.22 -15.81 3.81
CA LEU A 49 -2.22 -16.56 5.05
C LEU A 49 -3.66 -16.67 5.57
N TYR A 50 -3.87 -17.16 6.79
CA TYR A 50 -5.20 -17.19 7.43
C TYR A 50 -5.84 -15.78 7.41
N TYR A 51 -5.08 -14.76 7.87
CA TYR A 51 -5.35 -13.36 7.52
C TYR A 51 -4.34 -12.91 6.48
N PRO A 52 -4.76 -12.22 5.42
CA PRO A 52 -3.82 -11.73 4.42
C PRO A 52 -2.87 -10.69 5.03
N VAL A 53 -1.59 -10.82 4.67
CA VAL A 53 -0.58 -9.79 4.91
C VAL A 53 -0.44 -8.99 3.64
N SER A 54 -0.85 -7.73 3.67
CA SER A 54 -0.76 -6.84 2.50
C SER A 54 0.15 -5.66 2.81
N PHE A 55 0.91 -5.22 1.81
CA PHE A 55 1.90 -4.17 2.02
C PHE A 55 2.20 -3.37 0.75
N ILE A 56 2.73 -2.18 0.96
CA ILE A 56 3.44 -1.35 -0.01
C ILE A 56 4.78 -0.96 0.57
N ASP A 57 5.77 -0.82 -0.30
CA ASP A 57 7.12 -0.36 0.04
C ASP A 57 7.61 0.56 -1.08
N SER A 58 8.12 1.72 -0.73
CA SER A 58 8.71 2.66 -1.69
C SER A 58 10.03 2.17 -2.28
N GLY A 59 10.66 1.16 -1.65
CA GLY A 59 12.00 0.72 -1.99
C GLY A 59 13.10 1.68 -1.48
N ALA A 60 12.73 2.76 -0.78
CA ALA A 60 13.71 3.63 -0.14
C ALA A 60 14.45 2.88 0.98
N GLU A 61 15.75 3.15 1.12
CA GLU A 61 16.47 2.67 2.30
C GLU A 61 15.85 3.26 3.55
N GLN A 62 15.81 2.47 4.62
CA GLN A 62 15.28 2.95 5.90
C GLN A 62 16.26 4.02 6.44
N SER A 63 15.78 5.24 6.57
CA SER A 63 16.57 6.34 7.12
C SER A 63 16.38 6.45 8.63
N GLU A 64 17.32 7.12 9.32
CA GLU A 64 17.18 7.47 10.74
C GLU A 64 16.04 8.45 10.97
N ASP A 65 15.64 9.20 9.94
CA ASP A 65 14.56 10.17 9.93
C ASP A 65 13.19 9.55 9.59
N GLU A 66 13.08 8.22 9.55
CA GLU A 66 11.83 7.52 9.29
C GLU A 66 11.06 7.27 10.60
N PHE A 67 9.86 7.77 10.69
CA PHE A 67 8.97 7.55 11.82
C PHE A 67 8.08 6.33 11.61
N ASP A 68 8.19 5.36 12.51
CA ASP A 68 7.40 4.14 12.52
C ASP A 68 6.26 4.25 13.53
N VAL A 69 5.02 4.17 13.07
CA VAL A 69 3.87 3.98 13.94
C VAL A 69 3.34 2.57 13.81
N ARG A 70 3.07 1.95 14.94
CA ARG A 70 2.56 0.56 15.02
C ARG A 70 1.36 0.50 15.94
N ILE A 71 0.31 -0.20 15.51
CA ILE A 71 -0.80 -0.52 16.38
C ILE A 71 -1.04 -2.03 16.37
N ARG A 72 -1.25 -2.58 17.56
CA ARG A 72 -1.73 -3.93 17.76
C ARG A 72 -3.23 -3.95 17.49
N GLY A 73 -3.67 -4.86 16.64
CA GLY A 73 -5.05 -4.84 16.21
C GLY A 73 -5.23 -3.84 15.08
N SER A 74 -5.28 -4.34 13.85
CA SER A 74 -5.67 -3.55 12.70
C SER A 74 -7.04 -2.93 12.85
N ALA A 75 -7.75 -3.34 13.85
CA ALA A 75 -9.12 -2.99 14.07
C ALA A 75 -9.38 -2.36 15.42
N GLY A 76 -8.49 -2.12 16.29
CA GLY A 76 -8.70 -1.49 17.60
C GLY A 76 -9.97 -1.94 18.35
N PRO A 77 -10.16 -1.58 19.62
CA PRO A 77 -11.40 -1.86 20.34
C PRO A 77 -12.58 -1.21 19.60
N GLY A 78 -13.60 -2.00 19.29
CA GLY A 78 -14.83 -1.53 18.64
C GLY A 78 -14.93 -1.77 17.15
N SER A 79 -13.95 -2.43 16.52
CA SER A 79 -14.16 -2.92 15.16
C SER A 79 -15.08 -4.15 15.19
N PHE A 80 -15.89 -4.26 14.16
CA PHE A 80 -16.82 -5.38 14.02
C PHE A 80 -16.08 -6.72 13.93
N TRP A 81 -14.94 -6.74 13.27
CA TRP A 81 -14.12 -7.93 13.12
C TRP A 81 -13.54 -8.41 14.47
N HIS A 82 -12.97 -7.52 15.27
CA HIS A 82 -12.48 -7.87 16.60
C HIS A 82 -13.61 -8.42 17.48
N ALA A 83 -14.81 -7.85 17.39
CA ALA A 83 -15.95 -8.31 18.15
C ALA A 83 -16.42 -9.72 17.74
N LEU A 84 -16.27 -10.11 16.47
CA LEU A 84 -16.65 -11.43 15.99
C LEU A 84 -15.60 -12.51 16.26
N ASP A 85 -14.35 -12.23 15.95
CA ASP A 85 -13.28 -13.24 15.93
C ASP A 85 -12.47 -13.26 17.24
N GLY A 86 -12.58 -12.22 18.08
CA GLY A 86 -11.75 -12.06 19.27
C GLY A 86 -10.26 -11.85 18.97
N GLU A 87 -9.90 -11.78 17.70
CA GLU A 87 -8.54 -11.69 17.19
C GLU A 87 -8.26 -10.27 16.69
N THR A 88 -7.01 -9.87 16.77
CA THR A 88 -6.55 -8.59 16.23
C THR A 88 -5.39 -8.80 15.29
N GLY A 89 -5.40 -8.12 14.15
CA GLY A 89 -4.26 -8.07 13.26
C GLY A 89 -3.16 -7.12 13.75
N PHE A 90 -2.35 -6.68 12.84
CA PHE A 90 -1.26 -5.74 13.10
C PHE A 90 -1.12 -4.81 11.91
N THR A 91 -0.96 -3.53 12.16
CA THR A 91 -0.68 -2.54 11.12
C THR A 91 0.53 -1.71 11.50
N LYS A 92 1.43 -1.50 10.55
CA LYS A 92 2.60 -0.64 10.64
C LYS A 92 2.57 0.35 9.48
N ILE A 93 2.83 1.62 9.76
CA ILE A 93 3.04 2.67 8.77
C ILE A 93 4.38 3.35 9.08
N SER A 94 5.16 3.59 8.04
CA SER A 94 6.39 4.36 8.11
C SER A 94 6.25 5.60 7.25
N SER A 95 6.73 6.73 7.73
CA SER A 95 6.77 7.99 7.01
C SER A 95 8.10 8.70 7.22
N ASP A 96 8.51 9.48 6.25
CA ASP A 96 9.63 10.37 6.34
C ASP A 96 9.23 11.61 7.18
N LEU A 97 10.06 11.97 8.16
CA LEU A 97 9.77 13.07 9.10
C LEU A 97 9.84 14.47 8.48
N GLU A 98 10.69 14.64 7.46
CA GLU A 98 10.88 15.95 6.84
C GLU A 98 9.80 16.23 5.78
N THR A 99 9.51 15.19 4.97
CA THR A 99 8.61 15.33 3.81
C THR A 99 7.19 14.93 4.10
N SER A 100 6.94 14.22 5.22
CA SER A 100 5.66 13.56 5.57
C SER A 100 5.19 12.53 4.52
N GLU A 101 6.09 12.04 3.67
CA GLU A 101 5.78 11.03 2.67
C GLU A 101 5.63 9.65 3.31
N ILE A 102 4.60 8.93 2.93
CA ILE A 102 4.38 7.55 3.39
C ILE A 102 5.32 6.65 2.59
N THR A 103 6.27 6.02 3.27
CA THR A 103 7.30 5.17 2.65
C THR A 103 6.91 3.70 2.65
N ARG A 104 6.27 3.20 3.71
CA ARG A 104 5.86 1.81 3.85
C ARG A 104 4.55 1.70 4.60
N VAL A 105 3.74 0.76 4.19
CA VAL A 105 2.56 0.31 4.95
C VAL A 105 2.52 -1.21 4.91
N SER A 106 2.28 -1.84 6.05
CA SER A 106 1.98 -3.26 6.12
C SER A 106 0.83 -3.51 7.07
N SER A 107 -0.06 -4.42 6.70
CA SER A 107 -1.23 -4.75 7.52
C SER A 107 -1.55 -6.23 7.42
N ILE A 108 -1.83 -6.82 8.58
CA ILE A 108 -2.40 -8.15 8.72
C ILE A 108 -3.84 -7.96 9.17
N SER A 109 -4.79 -8.10 8.25
CA SER A 109 -6.23 -8.00 8.56
C SER A 109 -7.08 -8.62 7.44
N PRO A 110 -8.32 -8.97 7.71
CA PRO A 110 -9.24 -9.46 6.68
C PRO A 110 -9.41 -8.48 5.51
N ALA A 111 -9.35 -7.17 5.78
CA ALA A 111 -9.57 -6.12 4.78
C ALA A 111 -8.28 -5.60 4.13
N SER A 112 -7.09 -6.05 4.53
CA SER A 112 -5.83 -5.48 4.08
C SER A 112 -5.66 -5.51 2.55
N ARG A 113 -6.17 -6.55 1.87
CA ARG A 113 -6.17 -6.65 0.40
C ARG A 113 -6.99 -5.58 -0.29
N THR A 114 -7.99 -5.05 0.40
CA THR A 114 -8.84 -3.99 -0.13
C THR A 114 -8.29 -2.61 0.20
N SER A 115 -7.84 -2.39 1.43
CA SER A 115 -7.37 -1.10 1.91
C SER A 115 -6.03 -0.68 1.28
N ILE A 116 -5.06 -1.57 1.23
CA ILE A 116 -3.70 -1.29 0.77
C ILE A 116 -3.63 -0.81 -0.69
N PRO A 117 -4.33 -1.38 -1.68
CA PRO A 117 -4.29 -0.88 -3.05
C PRO A 117 -4.81 0.55 -3.21
N TYR A 118 -5.86 0.93 -2.47
CA TYR A 118 -6.39 2.29 -2.50
C TYR A 118 -5.41 3.27 -1.86
N LEU A 119 -4.82 2.90 -0.72
CA LEU A 119 -3.80 3.72 -0.09
C LEU A 119 -2.56 3.88 -0.99
N ALA A 120 -2.11 2.79 -1.65
CA ALA A 120 -1.02 2.87 -2.62
C ALA A 120 -1.33 3.87 -3.76
N LYS A 121 -2.58 3.90 -4.23
CA LYS A 121 -2.99 4.87 -5.25
C LYS A 121 -2.97 6.29 -4.72
N MET A 122 -3.49 6.54 -3.52
CA MET A 122 -3.47 7.87 -2.88
C MET A 122 -2.04 8.37 -2.70
N VAL A 123 -1.14 7.54 -2.16
CA VAL A 123 0.28 7.90 -1.99
C VAL A 123 0.95 8.19 -3.35
N LYS A 124 0.69 7.40 -4.38
CA LYS A 124 1.15 7.69 -5.76
C LYS A 124 0.61 9.01 -6.32
N ASP A 125 -0.55 9.43 -5.90
CA ASP A 125 -1.15 10.71 -6.29
C ASP A 125 -0.63 11.89 -5.44
N GLY A 126 0.35 11.63 -4.55
CA GLY A 126 1.03 12.64 -3.76
C GLY A 126 0.44 12.89 -2.38
N TYR A 127 -0.50 12.07 -1.92
CA TYR A 127 -1.02 12.16 -0.56
C TYR A 127 0.06 11.82 0.47
N LYS A 128 0.20 12.67 1.47
CA LYS A 128 1.11 12.57 2.60
C LYS A 128 0.35 12.31 3.90
N THR A 129 1.06 12.05 4.99
CA THR A 129 0.42 11.84 6.29
C THR A 129 -0.45 13.02 6.72
N ALA A 130 -0.01 14.26 6.43
CA ALA A 130 -0.75 15.47 6.76
C ALA A 130 -2.12 15.57 6.07
N ASP A 131 -2.28 14.96 4.89
CA ASP A 131 -3.54 14.99 4.14
C ASP A 131 -4.65 14.14 4.77
N PHE A 132 -4.33 13.38 5.81
CA PHE A 132 -5.28 12.55 6.53
C PHE A 132 -5.82 13.21 7.82
N ASP A 133 -5.53 14.48 8.06
CA ASP A 133 -6.01 15.16 9.27
C ASP A 133 -7.54 15.31 9.33
N ASP A 134 -8.17 15.53 8.20
CA ASP A 134 -9.62 15.65 8.06
C ASP A 134 -10.30 14.39 7.50
N PHE A 135 -9.54 13.30 7.34
CA PHE A 135 -10.07 12.06 6.79
C PHE A 135 -11.09 11.42 7.76
N ILE A 136 -12.26 11.06 7.23
CA ILE A 136 -13.32 10.39 7.97
C ILE A 136 -13.46 8.95 7.46
N GLU A 137 -13.10 7.99 8.31
CA GLU A 137 -13.25 6.58 8.01
C GLU A 137 -14.67 6.07 8.30
N THR A 138 -15.02 4.97 7.65
CA THR A 138 -16.28 4.25 7.95
C THR A 138 -16.18 3.57 9.33
N HIS A 139 -17.22 3.70 10.15
CA HIS A 139 -17.29 3.02 11.44
C HIS A 139 -18.54 2.10 11.51
N PRO A 140 -18.44 0.89 12.04
CA PRO A 140 -17.21 0.19 12.48
C PRO A 140 -16.32 -0.22 11.28
N SER A 141 -15.02 -0.02 11.40
CA SER A 141 -14.05 -0.40 10.38
C SER A 141 -13.45 -1.78 10.65
N THR A 142 -12.90 -2.41 9.62
CA THR A 142 -12.25 -3.71 9.71
C THR A 142 -10.73 -3.63 9.91
N ASP A 143 -10.15 -2.45 9.76
CA ASP A 143 -8.75 -2.19 10.05
C ASP A 143 -8.55 -0.77 10.59
N ALA A 144 -7.35 -0.50 11.10
CA ALA A 144 -7.00 0.78 11.73
C ALA A 144 -6.02 1.62 10.89
N ILE A 145 -5.83 1.31 9.61
CA ILE A 145 -4.86 2.01 8.75
C ILE A 145 -5.11 3.52 8.79
N TYR A 146 -6.35 3.94 8.58
CA TYR A 146 -6.71 5.35 8.52
C TYR A 146 -6.62 6.04 9.88
N LYS A 147 -6.87 5.33 10.97
CA LYS A 147 -6.65 5.86 12.33
C LYS A 147 -5.16 6.13 12.60
N LEU A 148 -4.28 5.24 12.09
CA LEU A 148 -2.84 5.45 12.17
C LEU A 148 -2.38 6.63 11.32
N LEU A 149 -2.92 6.79 10.12
CA LEU A 149 -2.64 7.93 9.25
C LEU A 149 -3.09 9.24 9.91
N HIS A 150 -4.29 9.27 10.49
CA HIS A 150 -4.77 10.42 11.25
C HIS A 150 -3.92 10.71 12.49
N PHE A 151 -3.40 9.69 13.16
CA PHE A 151 -2.44 9.88 14.26
C PHE A 151 -1.13 10.49 13.73
N LEU A 152 -0.59 9.95 12.64
CA LEU A 152 0.63 10.46 12.00
C LEU A 152 0.47 11.90 11.51
N SER A 153 -0.70 12.30 11.02
CA SER A 153 -0.95 13.67 10.58
C SER A 153 -0.81 14.69 11.68
N LYS A 154 -0.98 14.27 12.95
CA LYS A 154 -0.92 15.17 14.14
C LYS A 154 0.37 15.07 14.92
N TYR A 155 1.03 13.93 14.91
CA TYR A 155 2.11 13.61 15.84
C TYR A 155 3.35 13.02 15.17
N GLY A 156 3.28 12.78 13.83
CA GLY A 156 4.37 12.28 13.01
C GLY A 156 5.21 13.38 12.39
#